data_3d841a246ed634b8c92f5b8fc1abc17f
#
_entry.id   3d841a246ed634b8c92f5b8fc1abc17f
#
_cell.length_a   1.000
_cell.length_b   1.000
_cell.length_c   1.000
_cell.angle_alpha   90.00
_cell.angle_beta   90.00
_cell.angle_gamma   90.00
#
_symmetry.space_group_name_H-M   'P 1'
#
loop_
_entity.id
_entity.type
_entity.pdbx_description
1 polymer ?
#
loop_
_entity_poly.entity_id
_entity_poly.type
_entity_poly.pdbx_seq_one_letter_code
_entity_poly.pdbx_strand_id
1 'polypeptide(L)'
;KKSFAFMLGQKNQFQAREILDSYKNVEETVDAELNEVIDYWHGELENLIINTPDPRFNSMINTWNAFQCFTTFVWSRAASLIYCGERNGYGYRDTVQDIQGIMHLNPEMAKQQLNFMLSAQVHHGGGLPLVKFNHNAGHENTPEDESYVRETGHPHYRADDAMWLFPTVYKYIAETGNVAYLDEVIPFADKDEGTVREHLKRAIDFTMNHLG
;
A
#
# COMPACT_ATOMS: atom_id res chain seq x y z
N LYS A 1 30.23 -6.72 31.91
CA LYS A 1 29.08 -6.28 31.11
C LYS A 1 28.18 -7.49 30.90
N LYS A 2 26.88 -7.37 31.11
CA LYS A 2 25.89 -8.41 30.83
C LYS A 2 24.86 -7.80 29.87
N SER A 3 24.50 -8.53 28.81
CA SER A 3 23.52 -8.15 27.84
C SER A 3 22.24 -8.95 28.06
N PHE A 4 21.07 -8.31 27.84
CA PHE A 4 19.75 -8.91 27.98
C PHE A 4 18.91 -8.52 26.77
N ALA A 5 18.11 -9.46 26.27
CA ALA A 5 17.09 -9.19 25.26
C ALA A 5 15.70 -9.35 25.88
N PHE A 6 14.79 -8.43 25.54
CA PHE A 6 13.37 -8.53 25.85
C PHE A 6 12.62 -8.76 24.56
N MET A 7 11.71 -9.72 24.54
CA MET A 7 10.93 -10.06 23.35
C MET A 7 9.45 -9.87 23.64
N LEU A 8 8.77 -9.21 22.71
CA LEU A 8 7.31 -9.07 22.69
C LEU A 8 6.82 -9.49 21.31
N GLY A 9 5.85 -10.41 21.24
CA GLY A 9 5.33 -10.90 19.96
C GLY A 9 3.98 -11.59 20.10
N GLN A 10 3.34 -11.84 18.96
CA GLN A 10 2.05 -12.52 18.85
C GLN A 10 2.25 -13.90 18.17
N LYS A 11 2.86 -14.83 18.89
CA LYS A 11 3.10 -16.21 18.41
C LYS A 11 2.58 -17.22 19.43
N ASN A 12 2.27 -18.42 18.97
CA ASN A 12 1.97 -19.50 19.89
C ASN A 12 3.22 -19.94 20.67
N GLN A 13 3.03 -20.67 21.76
CA GLN A 13 4.12 -21.05 22.66
C GLN A 13 5.26 -21.83 21.99
N PHE A 14 4.94 -22.65 20.98
CA PHE A 14 5.95 -23.43 20.26
C PHE A 14 6.84 -22.52 19.41
N GLN A 15 6.25 -21.68 18.60
CA GLN A 15 6.96 -20.69 17.77
C GLN A 15 7.75 -19.69 18.62
N ALA A 16 7.21 -19.28 19.77
CA ALA A 16 7.91 -18.39 20.69
C ALA A 16 9.20 -19.05 21.26
N ARG A 17 9.18 -20.35 21.52
CA ARG A 17 10.35 -21.07 21.99
C ARG A 17 11.44 -21.17 20.93
N GLU A 18 11.08 -21.44 19.68
CA GLU A 18 12.05 -21.47 18.57
C GLU A 18 12.74 -20.12 18.40
N ILE A 19 11.97 -19.02 18.48
CA ILE A 19 12.53 -17.66 18.43
C ILE A 19 13.46 -17.41 19.65
N LEU A 20 13.04 -17.75 20.87
CA LEU A 20 13.88 -17.61 22.06
C LEU A 20 15.19 -18.39 21.96
N ASP A 21 15.12 -19.57 21.37
CA ASP A 21 16.34 -20.42 21.19
C ASP A 21 17.32 -19.82 20.18
N SER A 22 16.85 -19.05 19.17
CA SER A 22 17.73 -18.36 18.23
C SER A 22 18.54 -17.22 18.89
N TYR A 23 18.09 -16.68 20.03
CA TYR A 23 18.74 -15.60 20.75
C TYR A 23 19.61 -16.09 21.92
N LYS A 24 20.11 -17.34 21.92
CA LYS A 24 21.01 -17.84 22.95
C LYS A 24 22.32 -17.05 23.03
N ASN A 25 22.83 -16.58 21.90
CA ASN A 25 23.94 -15.64 21.82
C ASN A 25 23.40 -14.23 21.50
N VAL A 26 22.88 -13.55 22.53
CA VAL A 26 22.12 -12.30 22.39
C VAL A 26 22.88 -11.22 21.60
N GLU A 27 24.16 -10.98 21.92
CA GLU A 27 24.92 -9.88 21.30
C GLU A 27 25.09 -10.14 19.80
N GLU A 28 25.52 -11.32 19.41
CA GLU A 28 25.77 -11.68 18.01
C GLU A 28 24.48 -11.70 17.19
N THR A 29 23.39 -12.26 17.74
CA THR A 29 22.11 -12.33 17.04
C THR A 29 21.49 -10.94 16.85
N VAL A 30 21.52 -10.10 17.88
CA VAL A 30 20.98 -8.73 17.79
C VAL A 30 21.79 -7.86 16.83
N ASP A 31 23.12 -7.97 16.84
CA ASP A 31 23.97 -7.22 15.91
C ASP A 31 23.74 -7.67 14.45
N ALA A 32 23.56 -8.96 14.22
CA ALA A 32 23.25 -9.49 12.89
C ALA A 32 21.88 -8.98 12.37
N GLU A 33 20.84 -9.07 13.19
CA GLU A 33 19.50 -8.58 12.82
C GLU A 33 19.46 -7.06 12.66
N LEU A 34 20.19 -6.31 13.49
CA LEU A 34 20.31 -4.86 13.33
C LEU A 34 20.96 -4.49 11.98
N ASN A 35 22.02 -5.20 11.59
CA ASN A 35 22.68 -4.98 10.31
C ASN A 35 21.73 -5.34 9.15
N GLU A 36 20.96 -6.42 9.25
CA GLU A 36 19.97 -6.80 8.25
C GLU A 36 18.91 -5.70 8.06
N VAL A 37 18.42 -5.10 9.15
CA VAL A 37 17.47 -3.99 9.10
C VAL A 37 18.11 -2.74 8.48
N ILE A 38 19.36 -2.44 8.82
CA ILE A 38 20.12 -1.32 8.25
C ILE A 38 20.29 -1.52 6.74
N ASP A 39 20.74 -2.70 6.31
CA ASP A 39 20.97 -3.04 4.91
C ASP A 39 19.65 -2.97 4.10
N TYR A 40 18.55 -3.46 4.69
CA TYR A 40 17.21 -3.33 4.08
C TYR A 40 16.86 -1.87 3.81
N TRP A 41 16.94 -1.00 4.83
CA TRP A 41 16.60 0.41 4.65
C TRP A 41 17.54 1.15 3.68
N HIS A 42 18.83 0.83 3.69
CA HIS A 42 19.76 1.38 2.70
C HIS A 42 19.36 0.94 1.28
N GLY A 43 19.03 -0.33 1.08
CA GLY A 43 18.57 -0.83 -0.20
C GLY A 43 17.33 -0.11 -0.74
N GLU A 44 16.33 0.16 0.13
CA GLU A 44 15.09 0.84 -0.26
C GLU A 44 15.28 2.35 -0.50
N LEU A 45 16.14 3.02 0.28
CA LEU A 45 16.31 4.46 0.21
C LEU A 45 17.32 4.92 -0.83
N GLU A 46 18.29 4.09 -1.22
CA GLU A 46 19.38 4.46 -2.12
C GLU A 46 19.00 4.51 -3.61
N ASN A 47 17.77 4.15 -3.96
CA ASN A 47 17.28 4.22 -5.34
C ASN A 47 17.12 5.66 -5.87
N LEU A 48 17.06 6.65 -4.97
CA LEU A 48 17.09 8.07 -5.31
C LEU A 48 18.05 8.80 -4.39
N ILE A 49 19.22 9.17 -4.91
CA ILE A 49 20.23 9.93 -4.16
C ILE A 49 20.54 11.23 -4.88
N ILE A 50 20.40 12.34 -4.16
CA ILE A 50 20.86 13.65 -4.59
C ILE A 50 22.12 14.05 -3.84
N ASN A 51 22.99 14.84 -4.49
CA ASN A 51 24.16 15.42 -3.88
C ASN A 51 24.26 16.91 -4.26
N THR A 52 23.87 17.77 -3.33
CA THR A 52 23.89 19.23 -3.48
C THR A 52 24.87 19.84 -2.47
N PRO A 53 25.23 21.15 -2.63
CA PRO A 53 26.04 21.82 -1.62
C PRO A 53 25.39 21.96 -0.24
N ASP A 54 24.07 21.75 -0.12
CA ASP A 54 23.36 21.82 1.15
C ASP A 54 23.14 20.41 1.74
N PRO A 55 23.90 20.03 2.81
CA PRO A 55 23.79 18.72 3.42
C PRO A 55 22.44 18.48 4.12
N ARG A 56 21.72 19.54 4.53
CA ARG A 56 20.40 19.41 5.15
C ARG A 56 19.36 19.03 4.11
N PHE A 57 19.44 19.65 2.92
CA PHE A 57 18.58 19.31 1.79
C PHE A 57 18.85 17.88 1.32
N ASN A 58 20.13 17.47 1.22
CA ASN A 58 20.48 16.08 0.89
C ASN A 58 19.88 15.09 1.91
N SER A 59 20.03 15.35 3.20
CA SER A 59 19.46 14.49 4.26
C SER A 59 17.93 14.43 4.18
N MET A 60 17.28 15.58 3.90
CA MET A 60 15.82 15.61 3.76
C MET A 60 15.34 14.72 2.62
N ILE A 61 15.96 14.80 1.45
CA ILE A 61 15.52 14.03 0.27
C ILE A 61 15.97 12.58 0.36
N ASN A 62 17.25 12.33 0.64
CA ASN A 62 17.83 10.98 0.56
C ASN A 62 17.37 10.04 1.69
N THR A 63 16.88 10.59 2.79
CA THR A 63 16.49 9.79 3.95
C THR A 63 15.04 10.07 4.37
N TRP A 64 14.78 11.30 4.84
CA TRP A 64 13.53 11.58 5.53
C TRP A 64 12.31 11.55 4.63
N ASN A 65 12.39 12.15 3.44
CA ASN A 65 11.27 12.16 2.51
C ASN A 65 10.95 10.74 2.00
N ALA A 66 11.97 9.99 1.59
CA ALA A 66 11.83 8.62 1.14
C ALA A 66 11.27 7.71 2.25
N PHE A 67 11.82 7.80 3.47
CA PHE A 67 11.33 7.06 4.63
C PHE A 67 9.87 7.39 4.96
N GLN A 68 9.47 8.67 4.92
CA GLN A 68 8.09 9.06 5.18
C GLN A 68 7.12 8.55 4.10
N CYS A 69 7.50 8.61 2.83
CA CYS A 69 6.70 8.06 1.74
C CYS A 69 6.52 6.55 1.91
N PHE A 70 7.59 5.83 2.23
CA PHE A 70 7.57 4.39 2.45
C PHE A 70 6.70 4.01 3.66
N THR A 71 6.87 4.70 4.77
CA THR A 71 6.08 4.50 5.99
C THR A 71 4.59 4.78 5.73
N THR A 72 4.26 5.87 5.04
CA THR A 72 2.88 6.21 4.67
C THR A 72 2.26 5.13 3.80
N PHE A 73 3.01 4.63 2.82
CA PHE A 73 2.56 3.55 1.95
C PHE A 73 2.29 2.25 2.71
N VAL A 74 3.25 1.78 3.51
CA VAL A 74 3.14 0.51 4.24
C VAL A 74 2.07 0.56 5.33
N TRP A 75 1.94 1.68 6.01
CA TRP A 75 1.01 1.84 7.13
C TRP A 75 -0.33 2.46 6.73
N SER A 76 -0.53 2.74 5.44
CA SER A 76 -1.78 3.33 4.92
C SER A 76 -2.25 4.54 5.75
N ARG A 77 -1.33 5.49 5.98
CA ARG A 77 -1.56 6.68 6.82
C ARG A 77 -1.95 6.37 8.27
N ALA A 78 -1.62 5.18 8.77
CA ALA A 78 -1.79 4.82 10.17
C ALA A 78 -0.83 5.61 11.07
N ALA A 79 -1.01 6.92 11.12
CA ALA A 79 -0.14 7.83 11.87
C ALA A 79 -0.29 7.68 13.39
N SER A 80 -1.39 7.08 13.86
CA SER A 80 -1.60 6.80 15.28
C SER A 80 -2.63 5.68 15.47
N LEU A 81 -2.55 5.00 16.60
CA LEU A 81 -3.52 3.97 16.99
C LEU A 81 -4.95 4.52 17.08
N ILE A 82 -5.11 5.81 17.41
CA ILE A 82 -6.41 6.46 17.53
C ILE A 82 -7.04 6.69 16.16
N TYR A 83 -6.23 7.09 15.17
CA TYR A 83 -6.75 7.49 13.85
C TYR A 83 -7.01 6.32 12.93
N CYS A 84 -6.21 5.26 13.00
CA CYS A 84 -6.26 4.13 12.07
C CYS A 84 -6.44 2.77 12.74
N GLY A 85 -6.33 2.68 14.06
CA GLY A 85 -6.41 1.43 14.81
C GLY A 85 -7.77 0.71 14.76
N GLU A 86 -8.82 1.42 14.35
CA GLU A 86 -10.18 0.86 14.22
C GLU A 86 -10.58 0.57 12.77
N ARG A 87 -9.76 0.90 11.77
CA ARG A 87 -10.09 0.64 10.37
C ARG A 87 -9.65 -0.75 9.96
N ASN A 88 -10.61 -1.53 9.49
CA ASN A 88 -10.38 -2.89 8.97
C ASN A 88 -10.01 -2.90 7.47
N GLY A 89 -9.30 -1.86 6.98
CA GLY A 89 -8.96 -1.79 5.56
C GLY A 89 -8.33 -0.47 5.15
N TYR A 90 -8.18 -0.35 3.84
CA TYR A 90 -7.57 0.79 3.17
C TYR A 90 -8.63 1.78 2.68
N GLY A 91 -8.43 3.08 2.88
CA GLY A 91 -9.18 4.10 2.14
C GLY A 91 -8.75 4.07 0.68
N TYR A 92 -9.69 3.93 -0.25
CA TYR A 92 -9.36 3.76 -1.68
C TYR A 92 -8.49 4.90 -2.20
N ARG A 93 -9.01 6.12 -2.17
CA ARG A 93 -8.32 7.33 -2.64
C ARG A 93 -6.96 7.53 -1.98
N ASP A 94 -6.94 7.39 -0.66
CA ASP A 94 -5.74 7.63 0.12
C ASP A 94 -4.62 6.68 -0.28
N THR A 95 -4.91 5.40 -0.41
CA THR A 95 -3.93 4.38 -0.78
C THR A 95 -3.44 4.55 -2.22
N VAL A 96 -4.36 4.84 -3.17
CA VAL A 96 -3.97 5.08 -4.56
C VAL A 96 -3.04 6.30 -4.69
N GLN A 97 -3.24 7.35 -3.88
CA GLN A 97 -2.34 8.50 -3.83
C GLN A 97 -0.98 8.14 -3.22
N ASP A 98 -0.96 7.37 -2.12
CA ASP A 98 0.25 7.03 -1.40
C ASP A 98 1.21 6.16 -2.21
N ILE A 99 0.68 5.30 -3.09
CA ILE A 99 1.46 4.53 -4.07
C ILE A 99 2.40 5.43 -4.89
N GLN A 100 1.97 6.65 -5.23
CA GLN A 100 2.79 7.57 -6.03
C GLN A 100 4.08 8.00 -5.34
N GLY A 101 4.12 7.94 -4.01
CA GLY A 101 5.28 8.35 -3.20
C GLY A 101 6.44 7.35 -3.24
N ILE A 102 6.19 6.10 -3.62
CA ILE A 102 7.22 5.04 -3.60
C ILE A 102 7.58 4.50 -4.99
N MET A 103 6.96 4.98 -6.06
CA MET A 103 7.18 4.44 -7.42
C MET A 103 8.64 4.50 -7.87
N HIS A 104 9.35 5.55 -7.49
CA HIS A 104 10.77 5.74 -7.80
C HIS A 104 11.70 5.00 -6.81
N LEU A 105 11.19 4.59 -5.67
CA LEU A 105 11.94 3.81 -4.67
C LEU A 105 11.80 2.31 -4.92
N ASN A 106 10.57 1.85 -5.09
CA ASN A 106 10.28 0.43 -5.30
C ASN A 106 9.07 0.26 -6.26
N PRO A 107 9.30 0.32 -7.58
CA PRO A 107 8.23 0.24 -8.58
C PRO A 107 7.48 -1.09 -8.58
N GLU A 108 8.13 -2.18 -8.17
CA GLU A 108 7.47 -3.49 -8.08
C GLU A 108 6.45 -3.53 -6.94
N MET A 109 6.81 -3.04 -5.76
CA MET A 109 5.89 -2.93 -4.63
C MET A 109 4.75 -1.95 -4.94
N ALA A 110 5.05 -0.84 -5.63
CA ALA A 110 4.04 0.10 -6.11
C ALA A 110 3.05 -0.57 -7.07
N LYS A 111 3.54 -1.40 -8.00
CA LYS A 111 2.68 -2.16 -8.94
C LYS A 111 1.78 -3.14 -8.21
N GLN A 112 2.31 -3.90 -7.27
CA GLN A 112 1.52 -4.87 -6.50
C GLN A 112 0.36 -4.20 -5.77
N GLN A 113 0.62 -3.08 -5.11
CA GLN A 113 -0.42 -2.33 -4.42
C GLN A 113 -1.39 -1.65 -5.39
N LEU A 114 -0.91 -1.17 -6.54
CA LEU A 114 -1.77 -0.61 -7.57
C LEU A 114 -2.71 -1.67 -8.16
N ASN A 115 -2.22 -2.88 -8.41
CA ASN A 115 -3.05 -4.00 -8.86
C ASN A 115 -4.10 -4.37 -7.81
N PHE A 116 -3.72 -4.36 -6.52
CA PHE A 116 -4.65 -4.58 -5.42
C PHE A 116 -5.74 -3.50 -5.38
N MET A 117 -5.40 -2.24 -5.58
CA MET A 117 -6.39 -1.15 -5.60
C MET A 117 -7.25 -1.15 -6.86
N LEU A 118 -6.70 -1.54 -8.02
CA LEU A 118 -7.50 -1.77 -9.23
C LEU A 118 -8.52 -2.89 -9.01
N SER A 119 -8.13 -3.99 -8.37
CA SER A 119 -9.04 -5.08 -8.07
C SER A 119 -10.14 -4.71 -7.06
N ALA A 120 -10.00 -3.59 -6.36
CA ALA A 120 -11.02 -3.04 -5.46
C ALA A 120 -11.96 -2.03 -6.16
N GLN A 121 -11.84 -1.85 -7.47
CA GLN A 121 -12.81 -1.12 -8.27
C GLN A 121 -13.98 -2.04 -8.63
N VAL A 122 -15.21 -1.58 -8.46
CA VAL A 122 -16.43 -2.31 -8.82
C VAL A 122 -16.60 -2.33 -10.34
N HIS A 123 -17.23 -3.38 -10.91
CA HIS A 123 -17.36 -3.56 -12.36
C HIS A 123 -17.94 -2.36 -13.12
N HIS A 124 -18.75 -1.55 -12.47
CA HIS A 124 -19.31 -0.33 -13.09
C HIS A 124 -18.38 0.89 -13.01
N GLY A 125 -17.22 0.79 -12.32
CA GLY A 125 -16.18 1.81 -12.30
C GLY A 125 -15.98 2.57 -10.99
N GLY A 126 -16.89 2.43 -10.01
CA GLY A 126 -16.75 3.03 -8.68
C GLY A 126 -15.66 2.32 -7.85
N GLY A 127 -14.88 3.06 -7.08
CA GLY A 127 -13.96 2.48 -6.10
C GLY A 127 -14.66 2.14 -4.80
N LEU A 128 -14.36 0.99 -4.17
CA LEU A 128 -14.85 0.66 -2.85
C LEU A 128 -14.34 1.70 -1.83
N PRO A 129 -15.19 2.44 -1.11
CA PRO A 129 -14.76 3.49 -0.19
C PRO A 129 -13.81 3.00 0.92
N LEU A 130 -13.97 1.75 1.32
CA LEU A 130 -13.06 1.01 2.19
C LEU A 130 -12.74 -0.34 1.57
N VAL A 131 -11.46 -0.61 1.33
CA VAL A 131 -10.95 -1.89 0.83
C VAL A 131 -10.46 -2.71 2.01
N LYS A 132 -11.12 -3.82 2.29
CA LYS A 132 -10.77 -4.68 3.44
C LYS A 132 -9.38 -5.30 3.28
N PHE A 133 -8.69 -5.57 4.38
CA PHE A 133 -7.39 -6.27 4.34
C PHE A 133 -7.49 -7.69 3.76
N ASN A 134 -8.65 -8.33 3.94
CA ASN A 134 -8.96 -9.64 3.37
C ASN A 134 -9.78 -9.54 2.08
N HIS A 135 -9.61 -8.44 1.32
CA HIS A 135 -10.26 -8.21 0.03
C HIS A 135 -10.15 -9.44 -0.88
N ASN A 136 -11.28 -9.83 -1.46
CA ASN A 136 -11.41 -11.01 -2.31
C ASN A 136 -12.05 -10.60 -3.65
N ALA A 137 -11.20 -10.18 -4.58
CA ALA A 137 -11.63 -9.70 -5.90
C ALA A 137 -12.58 -10.69 -6.60
N GLY A 138 -13.59 -10.17 -7.25
CA GLY A 138 -14.66 -10.93 -7.92
C GLY A 138 -15.79 -11.39 -7.00
N HIS A 139 -15.69 -11.17 -5.67
CA HIS A 139 -16.65 -11.67 -4.68
C HIS A 139 -16.98 -10.67 -3.57
N GLU A 140 -16.58 -9.41 -3.73
CA GLU A 140 -16.86 -8.39 -2.72
C GLU A 140 -18.29 -7.90 -2.77
N ASN A 141 -18.84 -7.67 -1.58
CA ASN A 141 -20.03 -6.84 -1.45
C ASN A 141 -19.69 -5.38 -1.70
N THR A 142 -20.68 -4.61 -2.13
CA THR A 142 -20.51 -3.23 -2.56
C THR A 142 -21.35 -2.27 -1.71
N PRO A 143 -21.22 -0.94 -1.82
CA PRO A 143 -22.08 0.00 -1.10
C PRO A 143 -23.59 -0.17 -1.30
N GLU A 144 -24.02 -0.88 -2.35
CA GLU A 144 -25.42 -1.26 -2.56
C GLU A 144 -25.88 -2.40 -1.64
N ASP A 145 -24.96 -3.14 -1.03
CA ASP A 145 -25.25 -4.28 -0.14
C ASP A 145 -25.31 -3.83 1.32
N GLU A 146 -26.37 -4.15 2.02
CA GLU A 146 -26.51 -3.83 3.45
C GLU A 146 -25.39 -4.45 4.31
N SER A 147 -24.86 -5.60 3.89
CA SER A 147 -23.76 -6.27 4.57
C SER A 147 -22.47 -5.45 4.50
N TYR A 148 -22.13 -4.87 3.33
CA TYR A 148 -21.00 -3.99 3.18
C TYR A 148 -21.15 -2.73 4.05
N VAL A 149 -22.31 -2.09 3.98
CA VAL A 149 -22.59 -0.87 4.76
C VAL A 149 -22.48 -1.13 6.26
N ARG A 150 -23.01 -2.25 6.74
CA ARG A 150 -22.93 -2.63 8.16
C ARG A 150 -21.50 -2.90 8.61
N GLU A 151 -20.69 -3.55 7.75
CA GLU A 151 -19.30 -3.90 8.06
C GLU A 151 -18.36 -2.69 8.00
N THR A 152 -18.54 -1.82 7.00
CA THR A 152 -17.60 -0.74 6.69
C THR A 152 -18.05 0.65 7.14
N GLY A 153 -19.36 0.85 7.32
CA GLY A 153 -19.95 2.17 7.60
C GLY A 153 -20.05 3.09 6.38
N HIS A 154 -19.81 2.59 5.15
CA HIS A 154 -19.78 3.39 3.93
C HIS A 154 -20.93 3.03 2.97
N PRO A 155 -22.06 3.76 3.01
CA PRO A 155 -23.23 3.47 2.17
C PRO A 155 -23.16 4.05 0.75
N HIS A 156 -22.12 4.83 0.42
CA HIS A 156 -22.03 5.54 -0.86
C HIS A 156 -20.62 5.54 -1.42
N TYR A 157 -20.51 5.44 -2.74
CA TYR A 157 -19.27 5.72 -3.48
C TYR A 157 -18.89 7.20 -3.36
N ARG A 158 -17.61 7.47 -3.52
CA ARG A 158 -17.09 8.83 -3.61
C ARG A 158 -16.75 9.15 -5.06
N ALA A 159 -17.00 10.40 -5.47
CA ALA A 159 -16.85 10.83 -6.85
C ALA A 159 -15.44 10.70 -7.41
N ASP A 160 -14.44 10.86 -6.55
CA ASP A 160 -13.04 10.96 -6.97
C ASP A 160 -12.19 9.72 -6.64
N ASP A 161 -12.72 8.73 -5.91
CA ASP A 161 -11.93 7.58 -5.48
C ASP A 161 -11.22 6.90 -6.67
N ALA A 162 -11.97 6.45 -7.67
CA ALA A 162 -11.41 5.78 -8.85
C ALA A 162 -10.68 6.73 -9.83
N MET A 163 -10.95 8.03 -9.77
CA MET A 163 -10.27 9.00 -10.62
C MET A 163 -8.78 9.16 -10.27
N TRP A 164 -8.37 8.86 -9.04
CA TRP A 164 -6.97 8.87 -8.66
C TRP A 164 -6.13 7.75 -9.28
N LEU A 165 -6.77 6.74 -9.89
CA LEU A 165 -6.08 5.74 -10.70
C LEU A 165 -5.33 6.38 -11.88
N PHE A 166 -5.86 7.44 -12.50
CA PHE A 166 -5.25 8.08 -13.67
C PHE A 166 -3.84 8.60 -13.40
N PRO A 167 -3.65 9.54 -12.45
CA PRO A 167 -2.31 10.05 -12.16
C PRO A 167 -1.37 8.94 -11.65
N THR A 168 -1.90 7.92 -10.96
CA THR A 168 -1.09 6.84 -10.39
C THR A 168 -0.61 5.87 -11.48
N VAL A 169 -1.51 5.42 -12.38
CA VAL A 169 -1.13 4.59 -13.54
C VAL A 169 -0.18 5.37 -14.48
N TYR A 170 -0.47 6.64 -14.73
CA TYR A 170 0.41 7.48 -15.55
C TYR A 170 1.83 7.55 -14.96
N LYS A 171 1.95 7.83 -13.67
CA LYS A 171 3.25 7.91 -13.00
C LYS A 171 3.98 6.57 -13.00
N TYR A 172 3.28 5.47 -12.79
CA TYR A 172 3.87 4.14 -12.88
C TYR A 172 4.48 3.88 -14.26
N ILE A 173 3.71 4.19 -15.33
CA ILE A 173 4.22 4.02 -16.71
C ILE A 173 5.37 5.00 -17.00
N ALA A 174 5.28 6.24 -16.53
CA ALA A 174 6.33 7.23 -16.73
C ALA A 174 7.64 6.83 -16.04
N GLU A 175 7.57 6.22 -14.85
CA GLU A 175 8.73 5.75 -14.10
C GLU A 175 9.36 4.51 -14.71
N THR A 176 8.52 3.54 -15.11
CA THR A 176 9.00 2.21 -15.54
C THR A 176 9.16 2.07 -17.04
N GLY A 177 8.54 2.92 -17.85
CA GLY A 177 8.41 2.75 -19.30
C GLY A 177 7.48 1.61 -19.72
N ASN A 178 6.81 0.93 -18.78
CA ASN A 178 5.98 -0.24 -19.05
C ASN A 178 4.59 0.14 -19.56
N VAL A 179 4.48 0.50 -20.85
CA VAL A 179 3.20 0.81 -21.49
C VAL A 179 2.28 -0.41 -21.58
N ALA A 180 2.86 -1.63 -21.67
CA ALA A 180 2.08 -2.86 -21.73
C ALA A 180 1.26 -3.13 -20.46
N TYR A 181 1.57 -2.46 -19.36
CA TYR A 181 0.76 -2.49 -18.14
C TYR A 181 -0.71 -2.12 -18.39
N LEU A 182 -0.99 -1.25 -19.35
CA LEU A 182 -2.37 -0.88 -19.70
C LEU A 182 -3.21 -2.05 -20.23
N ASP A 183 -2.58 -3.11 -20.70
CA ASP A 183 -3.22 -4.28 -21.27
C ASP A 183 -3.25 -5.47 -20.28
N GLU A 184 -2.65 -5.32 -19.08
CA GLU A 184 -2.77 -6.32 -18.01
C GLU A 184 -4.22 -6.43 -17.54
N VAL A 185 -4.69 -7.68 -17.39
CA VAL A 185 -6.06 -7.97 -16.96
C VAL A 185 -6.11 -8.12 -15.45
N ILE A 186 -7.04 -7.39 -14.82
CA ILE A 186 -7.23 -7.37 -13.36
C ILE A 186 -8.73 -7.59 -13.08
N PRO A 187 -9.09 -8.45 -12.10
CA PRO A 187 -10.48 -8.64 -11.73
C PRO A 187 -11.06 -7.36 -11.11
N PHE A 188 -12.37 -7.13 -11.27
CA PHE A 188 -13.12 -6.15 -10.49
C PHE A 188 -13.48 -6.71 -9.10
N ALA A 189 -13.91 -5.83 -8.21
CA ALA A 189 -14.19 -6.20 -6.83
C ALA A 189 -15.33 -7.20 -6.68
N ASP A 190 -16.39 -7.02 -7.44
CA ASP A 190 -17.64 -7.77 -7.31
C ASP A 190 -17.79 -8.90 -8.35
N LYS A 191 -17.41 -8.67 -9.58
CA LYS A 191 -17.52 -9.65 -10.69
C LYS A 191 -16.76 -9.18 -11.92
N ASP A 192 -16.52 -10.09 -12.85
CA ASP A 192 -15.82 -9.84 -14.11
C ASP A 192 -14.35 -9.40 -13.92
N GLU A 193 -13.69 -9.19 -15.02
CA GLU A 193 -12.32 -8.68 -15.11
C GLU A 193 -12.19 -7.73 -16.30
N GLY A 194 -11.16 -6.91 -16.31
CA GLY A 194 -10.86 -6.01 -17.41
C GLY A 194 -9.40 -5.61 -17.44
N THR A 195 -8.96 -5.06 -18.56
CA THR A 195 -7.63 -4.47 -18.65
C THR A 195 -7.52 -3.21 -17.79
N VAL A 196 -6.30 -2.83 -17.39
CA VAL A 196 -6.07 -1.55 -16.69
C VAL A 196 -6.70 -0.39 -17.46
N ARG A 197 -6.62 -0.40 -18.79
CA ARG A 197 -7.28 0.58 -19.67
C ARG A 197 -8.80 0.60 -19.48
N GLU A 198 -9.44 -0.57 -19.37
CA GLU A 198 -10.87 -0.67 -19.11
C GLU A 198 -11.26 -0.20 -17.72
N HIS A 199 -10.44 -0.48 -16.71
CA HIS A 199 -10.61 0.07 -15.35
C HIS A 199 -10.64 1.61 -15.39
N LEU A 200 -9.68 2.24 -16.07
CA LEU A 200 -9.63 3.69 -16.22
C LEU A 200 -10.88 4.22 -16.97
N LYS A 201 -11.24 3.59 -18.08
CA LYS A 201 -12.43 4.00 -18.85
C LYS A 201 -13.70 3.93 -17.98
N ARG A 202 -13.89 2.81 -17.27
CA ARG A 202 -15.07 2.63 -16.41
C ARG A 202 -15.10 3.64 -15.25
N ALA A 203 -13.96 4.07 -14.73
CA ALA A 203 -13.89 5.14 -13.72
C ALA A 203 -14.48 6.47 -14.23
N ILE A 204 -14.17 6.85 -15.48
CA ILE A 204 -14.75 8.05 -16.11
C ILE A 204 -16.25 7.86 -16.32
N ASP A 205 -16.65 6.74 -16.93
CA ASP A 205 -18.05 6.46 -17.25
C ASP A 205 -18.92 6.47 -15.96
N PHE A 206 -18.41 5.90 -14.87
CA PHE A 206 -19.06 5.93 -13.57
C PHE A 206 -19.23 7.36 -13.03
N THR A 207 -18.15 8.13 -13.01
CA THR A 207 -18.18 9.50 -12.48
C THR A 207 -19.14 10.38 -13.28
N MET A 208 -19.15 10.28 -14.60
CA MET A 208 -20.02 11.08 -15.48
C MET A 208 -21.50 10.68 -15.38
N ASN A 209 -21.81 9.39 -15.25
CA ASN A 209 -23.18 8.90 -15.37
C ASN A 209 -23.89 8.68 -14.02
N HIS A 210 -23.15 8.51 -12.93
CA HIS A 210 -23.72 8.19 -11.62
C HIS A 210 -23.57 9.32 -10.59
N LEU A 211 -22.59 10.18 -10.78
CA LEU A 211 -22.24 11.21 -9.81
C LEU A 211 -22.24 12.64 -10.40
N GLY A 212 -22.38 12.73 -11.73
CA GLY A 212 -22.41 14.00 -12.48
C GLY A 212 -23.78 14.66 -12.57
#